data_c5bafb3bf7be4ede69de8d08b2772e86
#
_entry.id   c5bafb3bf7be4ede69de8d08b2772e86
#
_cell.length_a   1.000
_cell.length_b   1.000
_cell.length_c   1.000
_cell.angle_alpha   90.00
_cell.angle_beta   90.00
_cell.angle_gamma   90.00
#
_symmetry.space_group_name_H-M   'P 1'
#
loop_
_entity.id
_entity.type
_entity.pdbx_description
1 polymer ?
#
loop_
_entity_poly.entity_id
_entity_poly.type
_entity_poly.pdbx_seq_one_letter_code
_entity_poly.pdbx_strand_id
1 'polypeptide(L)'
;MVNSNVYYIIWIFLLSICLIGCEREDIDHTKMVVEGWIDAGRHPIVMLHTSYSLEASSDPDTTLLGILEEHMVLFGKVVLFDGEDSVILTGRVDTNYLPPYIYTTTRIRGEVGKTYRLRATYKDFSAQSETAIPETAALDSIRTYVNSQKVNVVGFANHLEIGEPYIIMARTTEDKQYRICPMGAFRATREQMKITINNPIKFSDEGMILQTLFPQTDSIDIAIKFAKVGELEYQFWDSYVAQTMTQGLFFMETHGNIISNIQGGNGYWCGMGASEYIVKLDKDSLYIF
;
A
#
# COMPACT_ATOMS: atom_id res chain seq x y z
N MET A 1 -17.58 49.71 51.57
CA MET A 1 -16.76 48.56 51.97
C MET A 1 -17.38 47.30 51.34
N VAL A 2 -16.84 46.79 50.26
CA VAL A 2 -17.31 45.57 49.65
C VAL A 2 -16.81 44.40 50.48
N ASN A 3 -17.72 43.54 50.88
CA ASN A 3 -17.53 42.48 51.89
C ASN A 3 -16.52 41.46 51.37
N SER A 4 -15.39 41.23 52.06
CA SER A 4 -14.33 40.29 51.70
C SER A 4 -14.84 38.89 51.32
N ASN A 5 -15.97 38.48 51.88
CA ASN A 5 -16.60 37.19 51.61
C ASN A 5 -17.13 37.07 50.17
N VAL A 6 -17.46 38.15 49.48
CA VAL A 6 -17.94 38.15 48.10
C VAL A 6 -16.82 37.77 47.13
N TYR A 7 -15.59 38.22 47.40
CA TYR A 7 -14.40 37.86 46.60
C TYR A 7 -14.03 36.36 46.72
N TYR A 8 -14.18 35.78 47.92
CA TYR A 8 -13.96 34.36 48.14
C TYR A 8 -14.98 33.49 47.40
N ILE A 9 -16.24 33.90 47.36
CA ILE A 9 -17.29 33.17 46.62
C ILE A 9 -17.06 33.26 45.12
N ILE A 10 -16.65 34.41 44.60
CA ILE A 10 -16.32 34.60 43.18
C ILE A 10 -15.10 33.77 42.82
N TRP A 11 -14.06 33.72 43.67
CA TRP A 11 -12.87 32.91 43.46
C TRP A 11 -13.14 31.39 43.44
N ILE A 12 -13.99 30.91 44.35
CA ILE A 12 -14.43 29.51 44.39
C ILE A 12 -15.26 29.16 43.15
N PHE A 13 -16.10 30.07 42.69
CA PHE A 13 -16.92 29.87 41.49
C PHE A 13 -16.06 29.88 40.22
N LEU A 14 -15.04 30.72 40.12
CA LEU A 14 -14.06 30.73 39.04
C LEU A 14 -13.18 29.46 39.05
N LEU A 15 -12.79 28.99 40.23
CA LEU A 15 -12.00 27.75 40.38
C LEU A 15 -12.84 26.51 39.99
N SER A 16 -14.14 26.51 40.29
CA SER A 16 -15.07 25.43 39.92
C SER A 16 -15.31 25.34 38.42
N ILE A 17 -15.27 26.45 37.69
CA ILE A 17 -15.41 26.49 36.23
C ILE A 17 -14.12 25.92 35.53
N CYS A 18 -12.95 26.08 36.15
CA CYS A 18 -11.72 25.49 35.65
C CYS A 18 -11.60 23.96 35.84
N LEU A 19 -12.48 23.38 36.71
CA LEU A 19 -12.54 21.94 36.97
C LEU A 19 -13.54 21.20 36.08
N ILE A 20 -14.29 21.89 35.22
CA ILE A 20 -15.01 21.27 34.13
C ILE A 20 -13.93 20.93 33.09
N GLY A 21 -13.19 19.86 33.40
CA GLY A 21 -12.26 19.26 32.46
C GLY A 21 -13.02 18.96 31.18
N CYS A 22 -12.49 19.42 30.06
CA CYS A 22 -12.87 18.89 28.78
C CYS A 22 -12.66 17.37 28.87
N GLU A 23 -13.76 16.60 29.02
CA GLU A 23 -13.73 15.21 28.62
C GLU A 23 -13.31 15.25 27.15
N ARG A 24 -12.07 14.86 26.90
CA ARG A 24 -11.69 14.46 25.55
C ARG A 24 -12.61 13.29 25.24
N GLU A 25 -13.65 13.52 24.48
CA GLU A 25 -14.26 12.44 23.72
C GLU A 25 -13.11 11.84 22.92
N ASP A 26 -12.68 10.65 23.28
CA ASP A 26 -11.90 9.79 22.41
C ASP A 26 -12.83 9.45 21.25
N ILE A 27 -12.87 10.37 20.27
CA ILE A 27 -13.53 10.09 19.00
C ILE A 27 -12.75 8.91 18.44
N ASP A 28 -13.38 7.76 18.44
CA ASP A 28 -12.85 6.56 17.81
C ASP A 28 -12.63 6.87 16.32
N HIS A 29 -11.39 7.25 15.99
CA HIS A 29 -10.97 7.58 14.63
C HIS A 29 -10.71 6.32 13.79
N THR A 30 -11.15 5.15 14.27
CA THR A 30 -11.03 3.90 13.54
C THR A 30 -11.67 4.04 12.16
N LYS A 31 -10.90 3.74 11.12
CA LYS A 31 -11.34 3.75 9.73
C LYS A 31 -11.16 2.36 9.14
N MET A 32 -11.99 2.02 8.17
CA MET A 32 -11.73 0.87 7.33
C MET A 32 -10.57 1.18 6.37
N VAL A 33 -9.60 0.28 6.29
CA VAL A 33 -8.50 0.32 5.33
C VAL A 33 -8.74 -0.74 4.28
N VAL A 34 -8.64 -0.34 3.03
CA VAL A 34 -8.82 -1.19 1.86
C VAL A 34 -7.49 -1.25 1.10
N GLU A 35 -6.94 -2.44 0.95
CA GLU A 35 -5.80 -2.69 0.08
C GLU A 35 -6.24 -3.61 -1.03
N GLY A 36 -6.32 -3.11 -2.26
CA GLY A 36 -6.85 -3.91 -3.34
C GLY A 36 -6.29 -3.55 -4.70
N TRP A 37 -6.26 -4.55 -5.58
CA TRP A 37 -5.84 -4.38 -6.97
C TRP A 37 -6.54 -5.36 -7.91
N ILE A 38 -6.54 -4.98 -9.18
CA ILE A 38 -6.94 -5.82 -10.29
C ILE A 38 -5.99 -5.58 -11.47
N ASP A 39 -5.24 -6.62 -11.84
CA ASP A 39 -4.32 -6.57 -12.97
C ASP A 39 -5.01 -7.02 -14.26
N ALA A 40 -4.55 -6.54 -15.40
CA ALA A 40 -4.96 -7.05 -16.70
C ALA A 40 -4.82 -8.59 -16.77
N GLY A 41 -5.89 -9.29 -17.11
CA GLY A 41 -5.94 -10.75 -17.20
C GLY A 41 -5.95 -11.51 -15.87
N ARG A 42 -5.91 -10.85 -14.72
CA ARG A 42 -5.89 -11.47 -13.38
C ARG A 42 -7.21 -11.26 -12.62
N HIS A 43 -7.40 -12.06 -11.58
CA HIS A 43 -8.52 -11.90 -10.66
C HIS A 43 -8.23 -10.78 -9.64
N PRO A 44 -9.28 -10.07 -9.17
CA PRO A 44 -9.12 -9.05 -8.14
C PRO A 44 -8.68 -9.66 -6.82
N ILE A 45 -7.87 -8.92 -6.08
CA ILE A 45 -7.49 -9.22 -4.70
C ILE A 45 -7.80 -7.98 -3.86
N VAL A 46 -8.49 -8.19 -2.74
CA VAL A 46 -8.81 -7.13 -1.78
C VAL A 46 -8.54 -7.64 -0.37
N MET A 47 -7.84 -6.87 0.42
CA MET A 47 -7.65 -7.07 1.85
C MET A 47 -8.34 -5.93 2.59
N LEU A 48 -8.97 -6.25 3.71
CA LEU A 48 -9.65 -5.28 4.56
C LEU A 48 -9.15 -5.41 5.99
N HIS A 49 -8.86 -4.27 6.59
CA HIS A 49 -8.60 -4.19 8.03
C HIS A 49 -9.12 -2.86 8.60
N THR A 50 -9.17 -2.75 9.91
CA THR A 50 -9.42 -1.47 10.59
C THR A 50 -8.10 -0.77 10.84
N SER A 51 -8.09 0.57 10.84
CA SER A 51 -6.91 1.33 11.23
C SER A 51 -6.58 1.11 12.70
N TYR A 52 -5.30 1.11 13.04
CA TYR A 52 -4.80 0.96 14.40
C TYR A 52 -3.73 2.00 14.68
N SER A 53 -3.54 2.35 15.95
CA SER A 53 -2.45 3.21 16.40
C SER A 53 -1.28 2.34 16.84
N LEU A 54 -0.09 2.63 16.32
CA LEU A 54 1.15 1.97 16.78
C LEU A 54 1.52 2.36 18.21
N GLU A 55 1.01 3.49 18.73
CA GLU A 55 1.21 3.89 20.12
C GLU A 55 0.46 3.02 21.12
N ALA A 56 -0.60 2.32 20.67
CA ALA A 56 -1.40 1.44 21.52
C ALA A 56 -0.71 0.12 21.88
N SER A 57 0.33 -0.29 21.15
CA SER A 57 1.06 -1.54 21.44
C SER A 57 2.27 -1.27 22.33
N SER A 58 2.03 -0.94 23.60
CA SER A 58 3.09 -0.87 24.62
C SER A 58 3.51 -2.26 25.14
N ASP A 59 2.94 -3.32 24.61
CA ASP A 59 3.28 -4.69 24.95
C ASP A 59 4.45 -5.16 24.08
N PRO A 60 5.64 -5.42 24.68
CA PRO A 60 6.83 -5.84 23.95
C PRO A 60 6.69 -7.21 23.26
N ASP A 61 5.67 -7.99 23.61
CA ASP A 61 5.40 -9.31 23.01
C ASP A 61 4.46 -9.22 21.77
N THR A 62 3.96 -8.03 21.43
CA THR A 62 3.06 -7.85 20.30
C THR A 62 3.83 -7.78 18.99
N THR A 63 3.67 -8.77 18.13
CA THR A 63 4.25 -8.80 16.79
C THR A 63 3.40 -8.02 15.78
N LEU A 64 4.01 -7.50 14.70
CA LEU A 64 3.28 -6.86 13.60
C LEU A 64 2.18 -7.78 13.03
N LEU A 65 2.46 -9.06 12.89
CA LEU A 65 1.48 -10.04 12.42
C LEU A 65 0.29 -10.14 13.38
N GLY A 66 0.55 -10.18 14.69
CA GLY A 66 -0.52 -10.22 15.71
C GLY A 66 -1.42 -9.00 15.65
N ILE A 67 -0.85 -7.79 15.49
CA ILE A 67 -1.62 -6.56 15.32
C ILE A 67 -2.49 -6.64 14.04
N LEU A 68 -1.92 -7.07 12.94
CA LEU A 68 -2.64 -7.18 11.68
C LEU A 68 -3.76 -8.22 11.74
N GLU A 69 -3.55 -9.35 12.44
CA GLU A 69 -4.56 -10.39 12.63
C GLU A 69 -5.73 -9.90 13.47
N GLU A 70 -5.49 -9.13 14.53
CA GLU A 70 -6.53 -8.54 15.38
C GLU A 70 -7.42 -7.55 14.62
N HIS A 71 -6.82 -6.78 13.71
CA HIS A 71 -7.51 -5.76 12.93
C HIS A 71 -8.09 -6.24 11.59
N MET A 72 -7.89 -7.52 11.23
CA MET A 72 -8.45 -8.08 9.99
C MET A 72 -9.98 -8.08 9.99
N VAL A 73 -10.55 -7.69 8.85
CA VAL A 73 -11.99 -7.80 8.61
C VAL A 73 -12.29 -9.11 7.90
N LEU A 74 -12.78 -10.11 8.64
CA LEU A 74 -13.04 -11.47 8.13
C LEU A 74 -14.42 -11.62 7.46
N PHE A 75 -15.40 -10.79 7.85
CA PHE A 75 -16.81 -10.93 7.44
C PHE A 75 -17.33 -9.63 6.80
N GLY A 76 -16.49 -8.92 6.10
CA GLY A 76 -16.89 -7.77 5.30
C GLY A 76 -17.65 -8.22 4.04
N LYS A 77 -18.60 -7.40 3.59
CA LYS A 77 -19.21 -7.56 2.27
C LYS A 77 -18.44 -6.71 1.27
N VAL A 78 -17.75 -7.35 0.34
CA VAL A 78 -17.00 -6.72 -0.74
C VAL A 78 -17.69 -6.97 -2.06
N VAL A 79 -18.07 -5.93 -2.76
CA VAL A 79 -18.75 -5.99 -4.06
C VAL A 79 -17.88 -5.30 -5.10
N LEU A 80 -17.62 -6.00 -6.19
CA LEU A 80 -16.96 -5.48 -7.37
C LEU A 80 -17.98 -5.27 -8.47
N PHE A 81 -17.99 -4.08 -9.07
CA PHE A 81 -18.83 -3.73 -10.20
C PHE A 81 -17.97 -3.67 -11.47
N ASP A 82 -18.45 -4.33 -12.53
CA ASP A 82 -17.92 -4.31 -13.89
C ASP A 82 -19.00 -3.73 -14.80
N GLY A 83 -19.03 -2.41 -14.94
CA GLY A 83 -20.14 -1.70 -15.57
C GLY A 83 -21.45 -1.83 -14.77
N GLU A 84 -22.50 -2.37 -15.39
CA GLU A 84 -23.80 -2.61 -14.75
C GLU A 84 -23.83 -3.89 -13.92
N ASP A 85 -22.95 -4.84 -14.23
CA ASP A 85 -22.84 -6.12 -13.52
C ASP A 85 -22.09 -5.97 -12.22
N SER A 86 -22.39 -6.84 -11.27
CA SER A 86 -21.68 -6.87 -9.99
C SER A 86 -21.47 -8.28 -9.47
N VAL A 87 -20.41 -8.48 -8.71
CA VAL A 87 -20.09 -9.74 -8.04
C VAL A 87 -19.66 -9.49 -6.60
N ILE A 88 -20.14 -10.34 -5.69
CA ILE A 88 -19.64 -10.37 -4.31
C ILE A 88 -18.35 -11.17 -4.29
N LEU A 89 -17.28 -10.59 -3.76
CA LEU A 89 -16.03 -11.28 -3.56
C LEU A 89 -16.13 -12.22 -2.35
N THR A 90 -15.54 -13.40 -2.49
CA THR A 90 -15.50 -14.40 -1.41
C THR A 90 -14.26 -14.21 -0.56
N GLY A 91 -14.46 -14.09 0.76
CA GLY A 91 -13.38 -14.05 1.73
C GLY A 91 -12.77 -15.43 1.94
N ARG A 92 -11.44 -15.51 2.04
CA ARG A 92 -10.71 -16.74 2.35
C ARG A 92 -9.37 -16.45 3.00
N VAL A 93 -8.90 -17.38 3.81
CA VAL A 93 -7.51 -17.37 4.32
C VAL A 93 -6.55 -17.68 3.17
N ASP A 94 -5.53 -16.86 3.03
CA ASP A 94 -4.40 -17.11 2.12
C ASP A 94 -3.12 -16.55 2.73
N THR A 95 -2.30 -17.44 3.28
CA THR A 95 -1.05 -17.12 3.99
C THR A 95 0.06 -16.53 3.10
N ASN A 96 -0.18 -16.43 1.79
CA ASN A 96 0.76 -15.76 0.89
C ASN A 96 0.59 -14.23 0.85
N TYR A 97 -0.39 -13.72 1.59
CA TYR A 97 -0.65 -12.30 1.76
C TYR A 97 -0.50 -11.88 3.20
N LEU A 98 -0.26 -10.62 3.43
CA LEU A 98 -0.18 -10.00 4.76
C LEU A 98 -1.07 -8.74 4.75
N PRO A 99 -2.16 -8.72 5.53
CA PRO A 99 -2.69 -9.77 6.39
C PRO A 99 -3.17 -11.02 5.61
N PRO A 100 -3.20 -12.22 6.26
CA PRO A 100 -3.43 -13.50 5.59
C PRO A 100 -4.91 -13.80 5.30
N TYR A 101 -5.67 -12.81 4.89
CA TYR A 101 -7.07 -12.96 4.51
C TYR A 101 -7.41 -12.05 3.34
N ILE A 102 -7.93 -12.64 2.27
CA ILE A 102 -8.25 -11.92 1.04
C ILE A 102 -9.70 -12.13 0.62
N TYR A 103 -10.26 -11.14 -0.05
CA TYR A 103 -11.51 -11.21 -0.79
C TYR A 103 -11.19 -11.26 -2.28
N THR A 104 -11.73 -12.25 -2.98
CA THR A 104 -11.45 -12.48 -4.40
C THR A 104 -12.63 -13.16 -5.10
N THR A 105 -12.59 -13.24 -6.43
CA THR A 105 -13.54 -13.99 -7.24
C THR A 105 -12.85 -14.56 -8.47
N THR A 106 -13.30 -15.70 -8.96
CA THR A 106 -12.86 -16.26 -10.24
C THR A 106 -13.77 -15.86 -11.41
N ARG A 107 -14.86 -15.12 -11.14
CA ARG A 107 -15.87 -14.74 -12.14
C ARG A 107 -15.46 -13.54 -12.99
N ILE A 108 -14.58 -12.68 -12.46
CA ILE A 108 -14.09 -11.47 -13.14
C ILE A 108 -12.57 -11.57 -13.28
N ARG A 109 -12.08 -11.20 -14.46
CA ARG A 109 -10.67 -10.90 -14.72
C ARG A 109 -10.57 -9.48 -15.21
N GLY A 110 -9.51 -8.78 -14.83
CA GLY A 110 -9.26 -7.41 -15.27
C GLY A 110 -9.07 -7.34 -16.79
N GLU A 111 -9.69 -6.37 -17.42
CA GLU A 111 -9.58 -6.09 -18.85
C GLU A 111 -9.07 -4.66 -19.05
N VAL A 112 -8.09 -4.51 -19.94
CA VAL A 112 -7.55 -3.20 -20.32
C VAL A 112 -8.68 -2.30 -20.85
N GLY A 113 -8.68 -1.04 -20.44
CA GLY A 113 -9.67 -0.04 -20.79
C GLY A 113 -10.97 -0.10 -19.98
N LYS A 114 -11.19 -1.15 -19.18
CA LYS A 114 -12.36 -1.23 -18.30
C LYS A 114 -12.15 -0.55 -16.96
N THR A 115 -13.26 -0.03 -16.43
CA THR A 115 -13.34 0.60 -15.11
C THR A 115 -14.02 -0.34 -14.14
N TYR A 116 -13.45 -0.49 -12.96
CA TYR A 116 -13.92 -1.36 -11.88
C TYR A 116 -14.18 -0.56 -10.63
N ARG A 117 -15.42 -0.57 -10.13
CA ARG A 117 -15.80 0.08 -8.89
C ARG A 117 -15.87 -0.96 -7.77
N LEU A 118 -15.21 -0.67 -6.66
CA LEU A 118 -15.21 -1.48 -5.45
C LEU A 118 -16.08 -0.81 -4.38
N ARG A 119 -16.87 -1.63 -3.67
CA ARG A 119 -17.55 -1.22 -2.44
C ARG A 119 -17.32 -2.27 -1.37
N ALA A 120 -16.82 -1.84 -0.22
CA ALA A 120 -16.62 -2.67 0.96
C ALA A 120 -17.47 -2.13 2.11
N THR A 121 -18.15 -3.03 2.83
CA THR A 121 -18.95 -2.68 4.03
C THR A 121 -18.66 -3.67 5.14
N TYR A 122 -18.51 -3.15 6.36
CA TYR A 122 -18.31 -3.94 7.58
C TYR A 122 -18.83 -3.17 8.77
N LYS A 123 -19.80 -3.73 9.51
CA LYS A 123 -20.52 -3.01 10.59
C LYS A 123 -21.04 -1.66 10.05
N ASP A 124 -20.66 -0.56 10.68
CA ASP A 124 -21.05 0.81 10.32
C ASP A 124 -20.09 1.45 9.30
N PHE A 125 -19.00 0.76 8.92
CA PHE A 125 -18.04 1.25 7.95
C PHE A 125 -18.50 0.95 6.52
N SER A 126 -18.34 1.94 5.63
CA SER A 126 -18.57 1.81 4.20
C SER A 126 -17.47 2.54 3.43
N ALA A 127 -16.77 1.82 2.59
CA ALA A 127 -15.71 2.36 1.75
C ALA A 127 -15.97 2.03 0.29
N GLN A 128 -15.61 2.94 -0.61
CA GLN A 128 -15.74 2.73 -2.05
C GLN A 128 -14.61 3.40 -2.82
N SER A 129 -14.31 2.85 -3.99
CA SER A 129 -13.34 3.41 -4.92
C SER A 129 -13.63 2.93 -6.34
N GLU A 130 -13.04 3.63 -7.30
CA GLU A 130 -13.10 3.28 -8.70
C GLU A 130 -11.71 3.37 -9.30
N THR A 131 -11.37 2.43 -10.18
CA THR A 131 -10.12 2.41 -10.93
C THR A 131 -10.34 1.89 -12.34
N ALA A 132 -9.54 2.33 -13.29
CA ALA A 132 -9.49 1.78 -14.63
C ALA A 132 -8.17 1.03 -14.83
N ILE A 133 -8.20 -0.04 -15.63
CA ILE A 133 -6.96 -0.73 -16.02
C ILE A 133 -6.42 -0.06 -17.28
N PRO A 134 -5.28 0.64 -17.22
CA PRO A 134 -4.68 1.27 -18.39
C PRO A 134 -4.06 0.22 -19.32
N GLU A 135 -3.56 0.68 -20.48
CA GLU A 135 -2.76 -0.14 -21.41
C GLU A 135 -1.59 -0.81 -20.68
N THR A 136 -1.29 -2.03 -21.10
CA THR A 136 -0.22 -2.81 -20.46
C THR A 136 1.15 -2.22 -20.76
N ALA A 137 1.91 -1.90 -19.71
CA ALA A 137 3.29 -1.48 -19.84
C ALA A 137 4.24 -2.67 -19.86
N ALA A 138 5.30 -2.57 -20.64
CA ALA A 138 6.32 -3.62 -20.77
C ALA A 138 7.73 -3.07 -20.66
N LEU A 139 8.64 -3.89 -20.14
CA LEU A 139 10.08 -3.72 -20.26
C LEU A 139 10.56 -4.53 -21.49
N ASP A 140 11.43 -3.95 -22.30
CA ASP A 140 12.01 -4.63 -23.45
C ASP A 140 13.14 -5.57 -23.02
N SER A 141 13.85 -5.22 -21.97
CA SER A 141 14.89 -6.08 -21.40
C SER A 141 15.17 -5.75 -19.94
N ILE A 142 15.73 -6.71 -19.23
CA ILE A 142 16.24 -6.57 -17.87
C ILE A 142 17.69 -7.06 -17.84
N ARG A 143 18.56 -6.31 -17.18
CA ARG A 143 19.95 -6.71 -16.96
C ARG A 143 20.26 -6.76 -15.48
N THR A 144 20.92 -7.84 -15.05
CA THR A 144 21.49 -8.00 -13.72
C THR A 144 22.99 -7.79 -13.75
N TYR A 145 23.51 -7.13 -12.71
CA TYR A 145 24.96 -6.92 -12.53
C TYR A 145 25.32 -7.35 -11.11
N VAL A 146 26.19 -8.34 -10.99
CA VAL A 146 26.67 -8.82 -9.69
C VAL A 146 27.90 -8.03 -9.27
N ASN A 147 27.88 -7.52 -8.05
CA ASN A 147 29.01 -6.83 -7.43
C ASN A 147 29.06 -7.14 -5.92
N SER A 148 30.14 -7.83 -5.50
CA SER A 148 30.43 -8.07 -4.07
C SER A 148 29.22 -8.62 -3.27
N GLN A 149 28.61 -9.71 -3.72
CA GLN A 149 27.44 -10.37 -3.13
C GLN A 149 26.13 -9.57 -3.19
N LYS A 150 26.10 -8.51 -4.00
CA LYS A 150 24.88 -7.73 -4.27
C LYS A 150 24.60 -7.69 -5.76
N VAL A 151 23.33 -7.59 -6.11
CA VAL A 151 22.88 -7.55 -7.50
C VAL A 151 22.13 -6.26 -7.77
N ASN A 152 22.60 -5.52 -8.77
CA ASN A 152 21.86 -4.42 -9.37
C ASN A 152 20.97 -4.98 -10.47
N VAL A 153 19.70 -4.62 -10.45
CA VAL A 153 18.73 -4.98 -11.47
C VAL A 153 18.29 -3.73 -12.22
N VAL A 154 18.36 -3.76 -13.53
CA VAL A 154 18.05 -2.62 -14.38
C VAL A 154 17.11 -3.05 -15.49
N GLY A 155 15.95 -2.42 -15.54
CA GLY A 155 14.99 -2.54 -16.64
C GLY A 155 15.25 -1.49 -17.72
N PHE A 156 14.95 -1.83 -18.95
CA PHE A 156 14.96 -0.93 -20.11
C PHE A 156 13.57 -0.95 -20.73
N ALA A 157 12.99 0.22 -20.88
CA ALA A 157 11.69 0.42 -21.53
C ALA A 157 11.86 1.42 -22.67
N ASN A 158 11.37 1.10 -23.87
CA ASN A 158 11.55 1.92 -25.09
C ASN A 158 10.26 2.58 -25.57
N HIS A 159 9.11 2.26 -24.96
CA HIS A 159 7.80 2.68 -25.44
C HIS A 159 6.94 3.30 -24.32
N LEU A 160 7.56 4.12 -23.48
CA LEU A 160 6.83 4.82 -22.41
C LEU A 160 6.12 6.06 -22.96
N GLU A 161 4.93 6.32 -22.48
CA GLU A 161 4.20 7.56 -22.76
C GLU A 161 4.69 8.66 -21.81
N ILE A 162 5.20 9.75 -22.36
CA ILE A 162 5.78 10.85 -21.59
C ILE A 162 4.70 11.50 -20.70
N GLY A 163 5.02 11.69 -19.42
CA GLY A 163 4.12 12.23 -18.41
C GLY A 163 3.22 11.21 -17.72
N GLU A 164 3.03 10.04 -18.32
CA GLU A 164 2.21 8.98 -17.75
C GLU A 164 2.88 8.30 -16.52
N PRO A 165 2.05 7.85 -15.57
CA PRO A 165 2.52 7.25 -14.33
C PRO A 165 2.76 5.74 -14.46
N TYR A 166 3.85 5.29 -13.87
CA TYR A 166 4.27 3.89 -13.83
C TYR A 166 4.69 3.49 -12.42
N ILE A 167 4.51 2.21 -12.11
CA ILE A 167 5.00 1.61 -10.86
C ILE A 167 5.83 0.36 -11.11
N ILE A 168 6.80 0.13 -10.24
CA ILE A 168 7.60 -1.09 -10.19
C ILE A 168 7.45 -1.73 -8.83
N MET A 169 7.06 -2.98 -8.85
CA MET A 169 6.95 -3.82 -7.68
C MET A 169 7.82 -5.06 -7.86
N ALA A 170 8.29 -5.62 -6.77
CA ALA A 170 9.02 -6.88 -6.81
C ALA A 170 8.61 -7.79 -5.64
N ARG A 171 8.92 -9.07 -5.79
CA ARG A 171 8.80 -10.10 -4.76
C ARG A 171 9.82 -11.19 -5.01
N THR A 172 10.12 -12.00 -4.03
CA THR A 172 10.78 -13.28 -4.27
C THR A 172 9.80 -14.23 -4.96
N THR A 173 10.29 -15.26 -5.63
CA THR A 173 9.40 -16.28 -6.24
C THR A 173 8.67 -17.12 -5.19
N GLU A 174 9.16 -17.15 -3.96
CA GLU A 174 8.52 -17.82 -2.81
C GLU A 174 7.33 -17.02 -2.26
N ASP A 175 7.39 -15.68 -2.33
CA ASP A 175 6.30 -14.79 -1.95
C ASP A 175 5.27 -14.69 -3.08
N LYS A 176 4.00 -14.49 -2.75
CA LYS A 176 2.96 -14.18 -3.74
C LYS A 176 2.61 -12.69 -3.81
N GLN A 177 2.85 -11.96 -2.74
CA GLN A 177 2.52 -10.55 -2.68
C GLN A 177 3.66 -9.68 -3.23
N TYR A 178 3.36 -8.92 -4.27
CA TYR A 178 4.25 -7.87 -4.76
C TYR A 178 4.26 -6.69 -3.80
N ARG A 179 5.43 -6.11 -3.60
CA ARG A 179 5.63 -4.89 -2.83
C ARG A 179 6.30 -3.83 -3.67
N ILE A 180 5.96 -2.57 -3.43
CA ILE A 180 6.56 -1.45 -4.15
C ILE A 180 8.07 -1.38 -3.90
N CYS A 181 8.83 -1.10 -4.92
CA CYS A 181 10.26 -0.83 -4.79
C CYS A 181 10.49 0.61 -4.30
N PRO A 182 11.56 0.89 -3.55
CA PRO A 182 12.02 2.26 -3.33
C PRO A 182 12.17 2.99 -4.67
N MET A 183 11.63 4.21 -4.77
CA MET A 183 11.53 4.97 -6.04
C MET A 183 10.77 4.21 -7.15
N GLY A 184 9.95 3.25 -6.78
CA GLY A 184 9.20 2.42 -7.72
C GLY A 184 7.94 3.11 -8.28
N ALA A 185 7.54 4.28 -7.80
CA ALA A 185 6.50 5.11 -8.40
C ALA A 185 7.16 6.28 -9.13
N PHE A 186 6.91 6.44 -10.42
CA PHE A 186 7.53 7.50 -11.23
C PHE A 186 6.68 7.87 -12.45
N ARG A 187 6.96 9.04 -13.02
CA ARG A 187 6.43 9.45 -14.32
C ARG A 187 7.49 9.31 -15.40
N ALA A 188 7.10 8.85 -16.57
CA ALA A 188 8.00 8.78 -17.70
C ALA A 188 8.42 10.19 -18.14
N THR A 189 9.71 10.48 -18.14
CA THR A 189 10.27 11.75 -18.62
C THR A 189 10.67 11.69 -20.08
N ARG A 190 10.73 10.51 -20.65
CA ARG A 190 11.04 10.22 -22.06
C ARG A 190 10.51 8.83 -22.45
N GLU A 191 10.36 8.59 -23.74
CA GLU A 191 9.88 7.28 -24.26
C GLU A 191 10.83 6.13 -23.92
N GLN A 192 12.14 6.40 -23.89
CA GLN A 192 13.16 5.42 -23.58
C GLN A 192 13.77 5.71 -22.22
N MET A 193 13.63 4.79 -21.29
CA MET A 193 14.17 4.94 -19.94
C MET A 193 14.94 3.70 -19.49
N LYS A 194 16.03 3.98 -18.78
CA LYS A 194 16.74 3.01 -17.96
C LYS A 194 16.24 3.16 -16.52
N ILE A 195 15.71 2.09 -15.96
CA ILE A 195 15.01 2.10 -14.68
C ILE A 195 15.74 1.18 -13.71
N THR A 196 16.24 1.72 -12.61
CA THR A 196 16.83 0.90 -11.54
C THR A 196 15.70 0.25 -10.75
N ILE A 197 15.73 -1.07 -10.65
CA ILE A 197 14.77 -1.86 -9.91
C ILE A 197 15.41 -2.20 -8.57
N ASN A 198 14.91 -1.57 -7.51
CA ASN A 198 15.41 -1.76 -6.17
C ASN A 198 14.73 -2.96 -5.46
N ASN A 199 15.40 -3.49 -4.43
CA ASN A 199 14.79 -4.48 -3.55
C ASN A 199 13.53 -3.88 -2.90
N PRO A 200 12.38 -4.59 -2.90
CA PRO A 200 11.13 -4.02 -2.42
C PRO A 200 11.18 -3.65 -0.94
N ILE A 201 10.35 -2.70 -0.55
CA ILE A 201 10.18 -2.29 0.84
C ILE A 201 9.61 -3.49 1.63
N LYS A 202 10.28 -3.87 2.71
CA LYS A 202 9.87 -4.96 3.59
C LYS A 202 9.65 -4.45 5.00
N PHE A 203 8.71 -5.06 5.70
CA PHE A 203 8.46 -4.83 7.12
C PHE A 203 8.77 -6.10 7.90
N SER A 204 9.32 -5.95 9.08
CA SER A 204 9.54 -7.01 10.06
C SER A 204 9.06 -6.52 11.44
N ASP A 205 9.04 -7.40 12.42
CA ASP A 205 8.71 -7.04 13.82
C ASP A 205 9.69 -6.01 14.40
N GLU A 206 10.91 -5.91 13.85
CA GLU A 206 11.93 -4.93 14.23
C GLU A 206 11.77 -3.58 13.50
N GLY A 207 10.80 -3.47 12.58
CA GLY A 207 10.53 -2.29 11.79
C GLY A 207 10.75 -2.47 10.29
N MET A 208 10.93 -1.35 9.61
CA MET A 208 11.10 -1.33 8.16
C MET A 208 12.52 -1.67 7.73
N ILE A 209 12.63 -2.61 6.79
CA ILE A 209 13.90 -2.99 6.14
C ILE A 209 13.98 -2.30 4.79
N LEU A 210 14.89 -1.33 4.67
CA LEU A 210 15.18 -0.63 3.42
C LEU A 210 16.54 -1.07 2.86
N GLN A 211 16.54 -2.00 1.93
CA GLN A 211 17.73 -2.42 1.20
C GLN A 211 17.54 -2.08 -0.28
N THR A 212 18.38 -1.21 -0.81
CA THR A 212 18.25 -0.79 -2.21
C THR A 212 18.71 -1.85 -3.21
N LEU A 213 19.68 -2.69 -2.84
CA LEU A 213 20.23 -3.73 -3.70
C LEU A 213 19.73 -5.11 -3.25
N PHE A 214 19.51 -5.98 -4.22
CA PHE A 214 19.20 -7.39 -3.95
C PHE A 214 20.44 -8.12 -3.44
N PRO A 215 20.29 -9.06 -2.47
CA PRO A 215 21.38 -9.98 -2.16
C PRO A 215 21.61 -10.92 -3.33
N GLN A 216 22.87 -11.27 -3.58
CA GLN A 216 23.19 -12.35 -4.51
C GLN A 216 22.74 -13.69 -3.91
N THR A 217 22.03 -14.49 -4.68
CA THR A 217 21.57 -15.81 -4.28
C THR A 217 21.31 -16.67 -5.51
N ASP A 218 21.65 -17.94 -5.42
CA ASP A 218 21.45 -18.98 -6.44
C ASP A 218 20.17 -19.80 -6.18
N SER A 219 19.54 -19.58 -5.04
CA SER A 219 18.38 -20.37 -4.61
C SER A 219 17.04 -19.67 -4.83
N ILE A 220 17.02 -18.34 -4.99
CA ILE A 220 15.78 -17.57 -5.06
C ILE A 220 15.82 -16.62 -6.25
N ASP A 221 14.84 -16.77 -7.13
CA ASP A 221 14.60 -15.83 -8.21
C ASP A 221 13.70 -14.68 -7.70
N ILE A 222 13.74 -13.53 -8.37
CA ILE A 222 12.79 -12.45 -8.12
C ILE A 222 11.80 -12.33 -9.28
N ALA A 223 10.55 -12.06 -8.91
CA ALA A 223 9.52 -11.65 -9.84
C ALA A 223 9.38 -10.12 -9.78
N ILE A 224 9.41 -9.49 -10.93
CA ILE A 224 9.27 -8.05 -11.11
C ILE A 224 7.96 -7.79 -11.81
N LYS A 225 7.16 -6.86 -11.29
CA LYS A 225 5.95 -6.34 -11.92
C LYS A 225 6.22 -4.91 -12.34
N PHE A 226 6.07 -4.62 -13.61
CA PHE A 226 6.10 -3.28 -14.18
C PHE A 226 4.71 -2.93 -14.70
N ALA A 227 4.14 -1.82 -14.26
CA ALA A 227 2.77 -1.48 -14.59
C ALA A 227 2.58 0.01 -14.89
N LYS A 228 1.72 0.32 -15.87
CA LYS A 228 1.06 1.61 -15.99
C LYS A 228 -0.13 1.63 -15.02
N VAL A 229 -0.39 2.76 -14.37
CA VAL A 229 -1.47 2.96 -13.40
C VAL A 229 -2.19 4.28 -13.67
N GLY A 230 -3.34 4.50 -13.05
CA GLY A 230 -4.04 5.77 -13.10
C GLY A 230 -3.39 6.84 -12.21
N GLU A 231 -3.87 8.07 -12.34
CA GLU A 231 -3.34 9.24 -11.62
C GLU A 231 -3.50 9.11 -10.10
N LEU A 232 -4.68 8.70 -9.62
CA LEU A 232 -4.94 8.57 -8.18
C LEU A 232 -4.15 7.43 -7.55
N GLU A 233 -3.99 6.33 -8.28
CA GLU A 233 -3.17 5.19 -7.87
C GLU A 233 -1.70 5.58 -7.77
N TYR A 234 -1.21 6.36 -8.75
CA TYR A 234 0.14 6.90 -8.71
C TYR A 234 0.36 7.78 -7.48
N GLN A 235 -0.56 8.71 -7.19
CA GLN A 235 -0.46 9.60 -6.02
C GLN A 235 -0.42 8.81 -4.70
N PHE A 236 -1.19 7.71 -4.60
CA PHE A 236 -1.08 6.82 -3.47
C PHE A 236 0.33 6.24 -3.34
N TRP A 237 0.83 5.59 -4.40
CA TRP A 237 2.13 4.91 -4.36
C TRP A 237 3.30 5.87 -4.18
N ASP A 238 3.26 7.05 -4.80
CA ASP A 238 4.29 8.08 -4.65
C ASP A 238 4.34 8.61 -3.21
N SER A 239 3.18 8.96 -2.63
CA SER A 239 3.10 9.41 -1.24
C SER A 239 3.49 8.29 -0.24
N TYR A 240 3.11 7.04 -0.51
CA TYR A 240 3.49 5.89 0.30
C TYR A 240 5.01 5.67 0.30
N VAL A 241 5.65 5.67 -0.87
CA VAL A 241 7.11 5.53 -0.99
C VAL A 241 7.81 6.71 -0.31
N ALA A 242 7.36 7.95 -0.56
CA ALA A 242 7.94 9.14 0.05
C ALA A 242 7.87 9.08 1.59
N GLN A 243 6.73 8.74 2.16
CA GLN A 243 6.57 8.61 3.61
C GLN A 243 7.41 7.47 4.17
N THR A 244 7.42 6.32 3.52
CA THR A 244 8.18 5.16 3.98
C THR A 244 9.68 5.43 3.96
N MET A 245 10.18 6.11 2.93
CA MET A 245 11.61 6.48 2.84
C MET A 245 12.02 7.55 3.85
N THR A 246 11.11 8.45 4.25
CA THR A 246 11.42 9.51 5.23
C THR A 246 11.35 9.02 6.67
N GLN A 247 10.51 8.04 7.00
CA GLN A 247 10.46 7.42 8.34
C GLN A 247 11.80 6.75 8.73
N GLY A 248 12.63 6.35 7.77
CA GLY A 248 13.99 5.87 8.01
C GLY A 248 15.01 6.95 8.34
N LEU A 249 14.66 8.23 8.20
CA LEU A 249 15.53 9.37 8.54
C LEU A 249 15.12 9.96 9.89
N PHE A 250 15.85 9.64 10.93
CA PHE A 250 15.62 9.95 12.36
C PHE A 250 15.37 11.45 12.69
N PHE A 251 15.47 12.36 11.71
CA PHE A 251 15.43 13.81 11.93
C PHE A 251 14.29 14.53 11.20
N MET A 252 13.43 13.83 10.49
CA MET A 252 12.32 14.47 9.77
C MET A 252 10.99 13.88 10.23
N GLU A 253 10.35 14.54 11.19
CA GLU A 253 8.92 14.40 11.43
C GLU A 253 8.16 14.95 10.23
N THR A 254 8.11 14.20 9.15
CA THR A 254 7.22 14.52 8.05
C THR A 254 5.88 13.87 8.34
N HIS A 255 4.94 14.64 8.80
CA HIS A 255 3.52 14.29 8.86
C HIS A 255 2.95 14.28 7.42
N GLY A 256 3.55 13.47 6.56
CA GLY A 256 3.06 13.25 5.21
C GLY A 256 1.85 12.33 5.28
N ASN A 257 0.67 12.82 4.89
CA ASN A 257 -0.49 11.96 4.74
C ASN A 257 -0.35 11.15 3.46
N ILE A 258 -0.44 9.82 3.56
CA ILE A 258 -0.61 8.95 2.38
C ILE A 258 -1.91 9.34 1.70
N ILE A 259 -1.84 9.61 0.40
CA ILE A 259 -2.99 9.99 -0.41
C ILE A 259 -3.80 8.73 -0.72
N SER A 260 -5.02 8.63 -0.17
CA SER A 260 -5.92 7.52 -0.40
C SER A 260 -6.87 7.80 -1.56
N ASN A 261 -7.12 6.81 -2.42
CA ASN A 261 -8.20 6.88 -3.41
C ASN A 261 -9.50 6.20 -2.92
N ILE A 262 -9.59 5.88 -1.64
CA ILE A 262 -10.76 5.26 -1.01
C ILE A 262 -11.64 6.33 -0.35
N GLN A 263 -12.89 6.42 -0.78
CA GLN A 263 -13.90 7.26 -0.14
C GLN A 263 -14.53 6.50 1.03
N GLY A 264 -14.61 7.13 2.21
CA GLY A 264 -15.15 6.54 3.42
C GLY A 264 -14.19 5.63 4.18
N GLY A 265 -12.93 5.59 3.78
CA GLY A 265 -11.85 4.79 4.40
C GLY A 265 -10.48 5.29 3.99
N ASN A 266 -9.47 4.47 4.22
CA ASN A 266 -8.09 4.69 3.79
C ASN A 266 -7.61 3.55 2.89
N GLY A 267 -6.44 3.71 2.25
CA GLY A 267 -5.80 2.68 1.43
C GLY A 267 -5.93 2.91 -0.06
N TYR A 268 -5.98 1.85 -0.84
CA TYR A 268 -6.00 1.94 -2.30
C TYR A 268 -6.84 0.85 -2.96
N TRP A 269 -7.39 1.19 -4.13
CA TRP A 269 -7.93 0.28 -5.13
C TRP A 269 -7.27 0.60 -6.46
N CYS A 270 -6.50 -0.33 -7.04
CA CYS A 270 -5.58 -0.05 -8.15
C CYS A 270 -5.80 -1.01 -9.33
N GLY A 271 -6.16 -0.44 -10.48
CA GLY A 271 -6.12 -1.13 -11.77
C GLY A 271 -4.71 -1.03 -12.38
N MET A 272 -4.14 -2.17 -12.77
CA MET A 272 -2.78 -2.23 -13.27
C MET A 272 -2.72 -2.80 -14.69
N GLY A 273 -2.22 -2.01 -15.64
CA GLY A 273 -1.75 -2.50 -16.93
C GLY A 273 -0.33 -3.04 -16.78
N ALA A 274 -0.20 -4.30 -16.32
CA ALA A 274 1.04 -4.86 -15.81
C ALA A 274 1.62 -5.97 -16.69
N SER A 275 2.96 -6.01 -16.78
CA SER A 275 3.74 -7.17 -17.22
C SER A 275 4.61 -7.69 -16.08
N GLU A 276 4.82 -9.01 -16.06
CA GLU A 276 5.58 -9.69 -15.02
C GLU A 276 6.80 -10.40 -15.64
N TYR A 277 7.92 -10.35 -14.92
CA TYR A 277 9.22 -10.89 -15.34
C TYR A 277 9.85 -11.67 -14.20
N ILE A 278 10.56 -12.75 -14.51
CA ILE A 278 11.34 -13.52 -13.53
C ILE A 278 12.81 -13.40 -13.90
N VAL A 279 13.64 -12.99 -12.95
CA VAL A 279 15.08 -12.85 -13.12
C VAL A 279 15.83 -13.55 -11.99
N LYS A 280 17.02 -14.06 -12.32
CA LYS A 280 17.94 -14.72 -11.39
C LYS A 280 18.92 -13.72 -10.81
N LEU A 281 19.27 -13.92 -9.55
CA LEU A 281 20.18 -13.06 -8.78
C LEU A 281 21.58 -13.68 -8.58
N ASP A 282 21.90 -14.75 -9.32
CA ASP A 282 23.14 -15.51 -9.16
C ASP A 282 24.30 -15.04 -10.06
N LYS A 283 23.99 -14.33 -11.16
CA LYS A 283 24.99 -13.98 -12.18
C LYS A 283 24.61 -12.72 -12.97
N ASP A 284 25.59 -12.21 -13.73
CA ASP A 284 25.35 -11.21 -14.74
C ASP A 284 24.53 -11.84 -15.89
N SER A 285 23.40 -11.24 -16.19
CA SER A 285 22.48 -11.75 -17.21
C SER A 285 21.78 -10.62 -17.94
N LEU A 286 21.42 -10.89 -19.19
CA LEU A 286 20.55 -10.05 -20.01
C LEU A 286 19.32 -10.86 -20.41
N TYR A 287 18.15 -10.39 -20.01
CA TYR A 287 16.85 -10.93 -20.39
C TYR A 287 16.23 -9.98 -21.43
N ILE A 288 15.81 -10.51 -22.56
CA ILE A 288 15.13 -9.77 -23.65
C ILE A 288 13.71 -10.34 -23.76
N PHE A 289 12.71 -9.47 -23.86
CA PHE A 289 11.27 -9.82 -23.84
C PHE A 289 10.56 -9.34 -25.09
#